data_5eddb60be5ce982c95a6e73e3b82c12a
#
_entry.id   5eddb60be5ce982c95a6e73e3b82c12a
#
_cell.length_a   1.000
_cell.length_b   1.000
_cell.length_c   1.000
_cell.angle_alpha   90.00
_cell.angle_beta   90.00
_cell.angle_gamma   90.00
#
_symmetry.space_group_name_H-M   'P 1'
#
loop_
_entity.id
_entity.type
_entity.pdbx_description
1 polymer ?
#
loop_
_entity_poly.entity_id
_entity_poly.type
_entity_poly.pdbx_seq_one_letter_code
_entity_poly.pdbx_strand_id
1 'polypeptide(L)'
;VQHDSKRRPEERRFYTQVTDPMREARLIQDSGELEAALFRLRSADRLALDTEFMRERTYHPQLCLVQIGTEADCYLVDPLAPLDLGPLHVLLQDRSKHKILHAARQDLEVLLLSGGAVPGPLFDTQVAASFLGFPPQVGYAELVARQLGHSIDKGQTRTDWSRRPLTPAQVAYAADDVRHLLTLHADLQAALVAKGRAGWVAEEAAAYENPALYRTDPAH
;
A
#
# COMPACT_ATOMS: atom_id res chain seq x y z
N VAL A 1 40.49 -1.44 -38.12
CA VAL A 1 39.15 -2.03 -38.21
C VAL A 1 38.35 -1.47 -37.08
N GLN A 2 37.50 -0.46 -37.39
CA GLN A 2 36.64 0.21 -36.46
C GLN A 2 35.40 -0.70 -36.16
N HIS A 3 35.18 -1.03 -34.89
CA HIS A 3 33.92 -1.61 -34.42
C HIS A 3 32.92 -0.49 -34.10
N ASP A 4 32.02 -0.29 -35.03
CA ASP A 4 30.86 0.58 -34.91
C ASP A 4 29.82 -0.11 -34.01
N SER A 5 29.73 0.32 -32.74
CA SER A 5 28.71 -0.11 -31.81
C SER A 5 27.45 0.72 -32.05
N LYS A 6 26.56 0.22 -32.90
CA LYS A 6 25.18 0.72 -33.03
C LYS A 6 24.42 0.53 -31.70
N ARG A 7 24.43 1.54 -30.85
CA ARG A 7 23.48 1.67 -29.75
C ARG A 7 22.08 1.86 -30.35
N ARG A 8 21.16 0.97 -29.97
CA ARG A 8 19.74 1.15 -30.29
C ARG A 8 19.25 2.46 -29.64
N PRO A 9 18.38 3.23 -30.29
CA PRO A 9 17.80 4.43 -29.69
C PRO A 9 16.94 3.98 -28.49
N GLU A 10 17.36 4.37 -27.29
CA GLU A 10 16.54 4.29 -26.10
C GLU A 10 15.26 5.06 -26.35
N GLU A 11 14.13 4.38 -26.25
CA GLU A 11 12.82 4.99 -26.22
C GLU A 11 12.79 5.98 -25.05
N ARG A 12 12.98 7.27 -25.35
CA ARG A 12 12.70 8.35 -24.40
C ARG A 12 11.21 8.31 -24.11
N ARG A 13 10.79 7.60 -23.05
CA ARG A 13 9.48 7.85 -22.47
C ARG A 13 9.46 9.31 -22.05
N PHE A 14 8.54 10.06 -22.61
CA PHE A 14 8.22 11.41 -22.17
C PHE A 14 7.65 11.28 -20.75
N TYR A 15 8.50 11.52 -19.76
CA TYR A 15 8.03 11.76 -18.40
C TYR A 15 7.27 13.09 -18.41
N THR A 16 5.99 13.03 -18.57
CA THR A 16 5.13 14.11 -18.12
C THR A 16 5.38 14.22 -16.62
N GLN A 17 5.83 15.39 -16.16
CA GLN A 17 5.82 15.71 -14.75
C GLN A 17 4.35 15.66 -14.30
N VAL A 18 3.93 14.51 -13.80
CA VAL A 18 2.66 14.38 -13.12
C VAL A 18 2.87 15.13 -11.81
N THR A 19 2.34 16.35 -11.75
CA THR A 19 2.19 17.06 -10.47
C THR A 19 1.38 16.13 -9.59
N ASP A 20 1.97 15.67 -8.48
CA ASP A 20 1.33 14.77 -7.53
C ASP A 20 0.04 15.42 -7.01
N PRO A 21 -1.15 14.93 -7.38
CA PRO A 21 -2.42 15.54 -7.02
C PRO A 21 -2.83 15.21 -5.58
N MET A 22 -2.08 14.35 -4.89
CA MET A 22 -2.45 13.92 -3.55
C MET A 22 -2.27 15.07 -2.56
N ARG A 23 -3.36 15.40 -1.88
CA ARG A 23 -3.38 16.44 -0.85
C ARG A 23 -2.47 16.09 0.32
N GLU A 24 -2.18 17.09 1.14
CA GLU A 24 -1.51 16.90 2.43
C GLU A 24 -2.21 15.81 3.26
N ALA A 25 -1.40 14.93 3.85
CA ALA A 25 -1.91 13.83 4.66
C ALA A 25 -2.65 14.35 5.90
N ARG A 26 -3.81 13.76 6.20
CA ARG A 26 -4.63 14.09 7.37
C ARG A 26 -4.51 12.99 8.39
N LEU A 27 -3.94 13.32 9.55
CA LEU A 27 -3.94 12.42 10.70
C LEU A 27 -5.32 12.43 11.35
N ILE A 28 -5.92 11.26 11.51
CA ILE A 28 -7.27 11.04 12.02
C ILE A 28 -7.16 10.45 13.44
N GLN A 29 -7.60 11.22 14.43
CA GLN A 29 -7.51 10.84 15.85
C GLN A 29 -8.86 10.99 16.59
N ASP A 30 -9.93 11.45 15.93
CA ASP A 30 -11.28 11.50 16.50
C ASP A 30 -12.31 10.88 15.57
N SER A 31 -13.47 10.50 16.15
CA SER A 31 -14.53 9.77 15.45
C SER A 31 -15.21 10.61 14.37
N GLY A 32 -15.31 11.93 14.53
CA GLY A 32 -15.91 12.82 13.53
C GLY A 32 -15.03 12.95 12.29
N GLU A 33 -13.70 13.07 12.48
CA GLU A 33 -12.74 13.07 11.38
C GLU A 33 -12.74 11.73 10.64
N LEU A 34 -12.83 10.61 11.38
CA LEU A 34 -12.91 9.28 10.77
C LEU A 34 -14.19 9.14 9.93
N GLU A 35 -15.35 9.56 10.45
CA GLU A 35 -16.61 9.52 9.71
C GLU A 35 -16.52 10.36 8.41
N ALA A 36 -15.98 11.57 8.49
CA ALA A 36 -15.78 12.44 7.34
C ALA A 36 -14.82 11.84 6.30
N ALA A 37 -13.73 11.21 6.75
CA ALA A 37 -12.79 10.50 5.86
C ALA A 37 -13.48 9.31 5.18
N LEU A 38 -14.18 8.47 5.94
CA LEU A 38 -14.91 7.31 5.41
C LEU A 38 -15.98 7.72 4.40
N PHE A 39 -16.69 8.83 4.63
CA PHE A 39 -17.66 9.35 3.66
C PHE A 39 -17.02 9.63 2.30
N ARG A 40 -15.81 10.24 2.28
CA ARG A 40 -15.06 10.49 1.04
C ARG A 40 -14.52 9.20 0.41
N LEU A 41 -13.97 8.30 1.21
CA LEU A 41 -13.39 7.05 0.75
C LEU A 41 -14.44 6.11 0.11
N ARG A 42 -15.71 6.23 0.50
CA ARG A 42 -16.80 5.43 -0.10
C ARG A 42 -17.00 5.69 -1.59
N SER A 43 -16.64 6.86 -2.10
CA SER A 43 -16.76 7.18 -3.53
C SER A 43 -15.64 6.64 -4.41
N ALA A 44 -14.52 6.19 -3.81
CA ALA A 44 -13.39 5.66 -4.54
C ALA A 44 -13.56 4.17 -4.85
N ASP A 45 -13.24 3.75 -6.07
CA ASP A 45 -13.23 2.33 -6.47
C ASP A 45 -11.93 1.62 -6.07
N ARG A 46 -10.87 2.38 -5.82
CA ARG A 46 -9.54 1.89 -5.46
C ARG A 46 -9.02 2.66 -4.24
N LEU A 47 -8.44 1.93 -3.32
CA LEU A 47 -7.83 2.46 -2.12
C LEU A 47 -6.38 1.98 -2.05
N ALA A 48 -5.42 2.90 -2.05
CA ALA A 48 -4.06 2.61 -1.63
C ALA A 48 -4.08 2.34 -0.12
N LEU A 49 -3.40 1.30 0.32
CA LEU A 49 -3.44 0.88 1.72
C LEU A 49 -2.04 0.45 2.16
N ASP A 50 -1.66 0.86 3.36
CA ASP A 50 -0.46 0.43 4.05
C ASP A 50 -0.70 0.44 5.56
N THR A 51 0.17 -0.19 6.36
CA THR A 51 0.06 -0.20 7.82
C THR A 51 1.43 -0.07 8.49
N GLU A 52 1.43 0.61 9.65
CA GLU A 52 2.56 0.55 10.56
C GLU A 52 2.17 -0.20 11.84
N PHE A 53 3.04 -1.08 12.29
CA PHE A 53 2.80 -1.94 13.46
C PHE A 53 4.07 -2.27 14.23
N MET A 54 3.92 -2.67 15.49
CA MET A 54 5.02 -3.09 16.37
C MET A 54 4.90 -4.58 16.70
N ARG A 55 6.01 -5.35 16.57
CA ARG A 55 6.08 -6.79 16.90
C ARG A 55 6.97 -7.12 18.10
N GLU A 56 7.67 -6.14 18.67
CA GLU A 56 8.81 -6.44 19.54
C GLU A 56 8.45 -6.93 20.96
N ARG A 57 7.20 -6.74 21.42
CA ARG A 57 6.81 -6.98 22.81
C ARG A 57 5.57 -7.84 23.00
N THR A 58 4.93 -8.27 21.93
CA THR A 58 3.66 -9.02 21.98
C THR A 58 3.68 -10.18 20.99
N TYR A 59 2.98 -11.26 21.31
CA TYR A 59 2.82 -12.41 20.41
C TYR A 59 2.11 -12.00 19.11
N HIS A 60 1.16 -11.07 19.21
CA HIS A 60 0.49 -10.47 18.06
C HIS A 60 1.03 -9.09 17.78
N PRO A 61 1.20 -8.69 16.50
CA PRO A 61 1.60 -7.34 16.16
C PRO A 61 0.53 -6.33 16.62
N GLN A 62 0.98 -5.20 17.17
CA GLN A 62 0.12 -4.08 17.53
C GLN A 62 0.00 -3.14 16.33
N LEU A 63 -1.20 -2.98 15.79
CA LEU A 63 -1.48 -1.97 14.77
C LEU A 63 -1.28 -0.57 15.35
N CYS A 64 -0.46 0.25 14.69
CA CYS A 64 -0.10 1.60 15.15
C CYS A 64 -0.54 2.71 14.20
N LEU A 65 -0.71 2.42 12.90
CA LEU A 65 -1.21 3.38 11.91
C LEU A 65 -1.82 2.62 10.74
N VAL A 66 -2.88 3.18 10.15
CA VAL A 66 -3.44 2.72 8.87
C VAL A 66 -3.40 3.89 7.89
N GLN A 67 -2.65 3.72 6.80
CA GLN A 67 -2.56 4.69 5.73
C GLN A 67 -3.55 4.34 4.63
N ILE A 68 -4.35 5.31 4.20
CA ILE A 68 -5.33 5.13 3.12
C ILE A 68 -5.22 6.28 2.14
N GLY A 69 -4.90 5.96 0.88
CA GLY A 69 -4.79 6.91 -0.21
C GLY A 69 -5.87 6.71 -1.28
N THR A 70 -6.34 7.81 -1.83
CA THR A 70 -7.07 7.88 -3.10
C THR A 70 -6.28 8.75 -4.08
N GLU A 71 -6.78 8.95 -5.30
CA GLU A 71 -6.15 9.91 -6.24
C GLU A 71 -6.15 11.36 -5.71
N ALA A 72 -7.02 11.70 -4.75
CA ALA A 72 -7.19 13.05 -4.26
C ALA A 72 -6.81 13.25 -2.79
N ASP A 73 -6.96 12.26 -1.96
CA ASP A 73 -6.86 12.40 -0.50
C ASP A 73 -5.92 11.34 0.10
N CYS A 74 -5.26 11.70 1.20
CA CYS A 74 -4.45 10.80 2.03
C CYS A 74 -4.90 10.91 3.49
N TYR A 75 -5.21 9.78 4.11
CA TYR A 75 -5.63 9.68 5.50
C TYR A 75 -4.70 8.75 6.26
N LEU A 76 -4.29 9.17 7.44
CA LEU A 76 -3.47 8.43 8.39
C LEU A 76 -4.36 8.18 9.62
N VAL A 77 -4.99 7.02 9.69
CA VAL A 77 -5.87 6.68 10.82
C VAL A 77 -5.05 6.15 11.97
N ASP A 78 -5.18 6.76 13.13
CA ASP A 78 -4.48 6.38 14.36
C ASP A 78 -5.30 5.39 15.20
N PRO A 79 -5.00 4.08 15.14
CA PRO A 79 -5.75 3.08 15.91
C PRO A 79 -5.43 3.10 17.41
N LEU A 80 -4.43 3.89 17.85
CA LEU A 80 -4.11 4.08 19.27
C LEU A 80 -4.92 5.22 19.89
N ALA A 81 -5.59 6.05 19.07
CA ALA A 81 -6.56 7.02 19.53
C ALA A 81 -7.89 6.32 19.92
N PRO A 82 -8.75 6.97 20.74
CA PRO A 82 -10.03 6.38 21.17
C PRO A 82 -11.07 6.38 20.03
N LEU A 83 -10.80 5.60 18.97
CA LEU A 83 -11.63 5.47 17.77
C LEU A 83 -12.34 4.12 17.73
N ASP A 84 -13.59 4.12 17.24
CA ASP A 84 -14.21 2.90 16.75
C ASP A 84 -13.75 2.62 15.31
N LEU A 85 -12.90 1.62 15.13
CA LEU A 85 -12.39 1.19 13.83
C LEU A 85 -13.37 0.29 13.06
N GLY A 86 -14.50 -0.12 13.65
CA GLY A 86 -15.48 -0.98 12.99
C GLY A 86 -15.92 -0.47 11.61
N PRO A 87 -16.30 0.80 11.45
CA PRO A 87 -16.67 1.37 10.15
C PRO A 87 -15.52 1.36 9.12
N LEU A 88 -14.26 1.52 9.56
CA LEU A 88 -13.09 1.39 8.70
C LEU A 88 -12.94 -0.06 8.21
N HIS A 89 -13.03 -1.03 9.10
CA HIS A 89 -12.94 -2.44 8.72
C HIS A 89 -14.05 -2.84 7.74
N VAL A 90 -15.27 -2.33 7.91
CA VAL A 90 -16.38 -2.52 6.93
C VAL A 90 -15.97 -1.98 5.55
N LEU A 91 -15.38 -0.78 5.48
CA LEU A 91 -14.89 -0.22 4.21
C LEU A 91 -13.78 -1.09 3.58
N LEU A 92 -12.85 -1.58 4.39
CA LEU A 92 -11.75 -2.41 3.90
C LEU A 92 -12.22 -3.81 3.41
N GLN A 93 -13.36 -4.28 3.89
CA GLN A 93 -13.99 -5.53 3.44
C GLN A 93 -14.94 -5.34 2.26
N ASP A 94 -15.24 -4.11 1.85
CA ASP A 94 -16.11 -3.83 0.70
C ASP A 94 -15.51 -4.37 -0.59
N ARG A 95 -16.14 -5.43 -1.13
CA ARG A 95 -15.70 -6.16 -2.33
C ARG A 95 -15.81 -5.34 -3.62
N SER A 96 -16.53 -4.23 -3.62
CA SER A 96 -16.61 -3.32 -4.76
C SER A 96 -15.37 -2.44 -4.92
N LYS A 97 -14.48 -2.40 -3.93
CA LYS A 97 -13.29 -1.54 -3.86
C LYS A 97 -12.00 -2.35 -3.86
N HIS A 98 -11.11 -2.12 -4.82
CA HIS A 98 -9.80 -2.75 -4.82
C HIS A 98 -8.85 -2.08 -3.81
N LYS A 99 -8.20 -2.87 -2.97
CA LYS A 99 -7.14 -2.43 -2.06
C LYS A 99 -5.80 -2.70 -2.71
N ILE A 100 -5.04 -1.63 -2.90
CA ILE A 100 -3.74 -1.65 -3.58
C ILE A 100 -2.67 -1.51 -2.51
N LEU A 101 -1.82 -2.53 -2.37
CA LEU A 101 -0.73 -2.58 -1.38
C LEU A 101 0.60 -2.90 -2.07
N HIS A 102 1.67 -2.89 -1.27
CA HIS A 102 2.98 -3.38 -1.68
C HIS A 102 3.52 -4.35 -0.62
N ALA A 103 3.81 -5.60 -1.03
CA ALA A 103 4.25 -6.68 -0.12
C ALA A 103 3.25 -6.94 1.04
N ALA A 104 1.98 -7.02 0.72
CA ALA A 104 0.80 -6.90 1.58
C ALA A 104 0.71 -7.91 2.76
N ARG A 105 1.48 -8.99 2.75
CA ARG A 105 1.25 -10.14 3.66
C ARG A 105 1.19 -9.77 5.15
N GLN A 106 2.07 -8.87 5.59
CA GLN A 106 2.13 -8.48 7.00
C GLN A 106 1.00 -7.53 7.37
N ASP A 107 0.64 -6.62 6.46
CA ASP A 107 -0.48 -5.69 6.62
C ASP A 107 -1.81 -6.44 6.75
N LEU A 108 -2.00 -7.45 5.91
CA LEU A 108 -3.20 -8.29 5.94
C LEU A 108 -3.32 -9.10 7.24
N GLU A 109 -2.20 -9.58 7.79
CA GLU A 109 -2.17 -10.22 9.10
C GLU A 109 -2.63 -9.26 10.20
N VAL A 110 -2.04 -8.06 10.24
CA VAL A 110 -2.35 -7.05 11.27
C VAL A 110 -3.80 -6.57 11.16
N LEU A 111 -4.28 -6.34 9.94
CA LEU A 111 -5.66 -5.92 9.69
C LEU A 111 -6.67 -7.04 10.02
N LEU A 112 -6.33 -8.30 9.75
CA LEU A 112 -7.16 -9.43 10.18
C LEU A 112 -7.27 -9.50 11.69
N LEU A 113 -6.15 -9.34 12.41
CA LEU A 113 -6.13 -9.38 13.88
C LEU A 113 -6.90 -8.21 14.50
N SER A 114 -6.88 -7.04 13.86
CA SER A 114 -7.61 -5.85 14.31
C SER A 114 -9.10 -5.88 13.98
N GLY A 115 -9.48 -6.35 12.78
CA GLY A 115 -10.85 -6.26 12.26
C GLY A 115 -11.56 -7.58 12.04
N GLY A 116 -10.93 -8.71 12.35
CA GLY A 116 -11.53 -10.04 12.25
C GLY A 116 -11.68 -10.59 10.82
N ALA A 117 -11.30 -9.84 9.79
CA ALA A 117 -11.35 -10.29 8.40
C ALA A 117 -10.22 -9.68 7.56
N VAL A 118 -9.79 -10.41 6.54
CA VAL A 118 -8.79 -9.93 5.58
C VAL A 118 -9.46 -8.94 4.62
N PRO A 119 -8.85 -7.76 4.38
CA PRO A 119 -9.29 -6.84 3.32
C PRO A 119 -9.31 -7.51 1.94
N GLY A 120 -10.19 -7.08 1.04
CA GLY A 120 -10.25 -7.59 -0.33
C GLY A 120 -11.34 -6.90 -1.15
N PRO A 121 -11.31 -6.99 -2.50
CA PRO A 121 -10.26 -7.63 -3.32
C PRO A 121 -8.93 -6.85 -3.30
N LEU A 122 -7.83 -7.58 -3.52
CA LEU A 122 -6.47 -7.09 -3.39
C LEU A 122 -5.76 -6.93 -4.73
N PHE A 123 -4.80 -6.01 -4.79
CA PHE A 123 -3.74 -5.97 -5.77
C PHE A 123 -2.42 -5.64 -5.06
N ASP A 124 -1.47 -6.57 -5.10
CA ASP A 124 -0.13 -6.38 -4.55
C ASP A 124 0.84 -5.95 -5.65
N THR A 125 1.38 -4.74 -5.53
CA THR A 125 2.29 -4.16 -6.53
C THR A 125 3.64 -4.88 -6.58
N GLN A 126 4.11 -5.52 -5.49
CA GLN A 126 5.33 -6.32 -5.49
C GLN A 126 5.12 -7.62 -6.29
N VAL A 127 4.01 -8.31 -6.05
CA VAL A 127 3.61 -9.51 -6.80
C VAL A 127 3.45 -9.17 -8.29
N ALA A 128 2.72 -8.10 -8.59
CA ALA A 128 2.51 -7.62 -9.96
C ALA A 128 3.82 -7.34 -10.69
N ALA A 129 4.77 -6.66 -10.02
CA ALA A 129 6.08 -6.34 -10.56
C ALA A 129 6.89 -7.62 -10.87
N SER A 130 6.81 -8.67 -10.02
CA SER A 130 7.51 -9.93 -10.25
C SER A 130 7.09 -10.62 -11.55
N PHE A 131 5.79 -10.59 -11.87
CA PHE A 131 5.26 -11.10 -13.16
C PHE A 131 5.66 -10.24 -14.36
N LEU A 132 6.20 -9.06 -14.15
CA LEU A 132 6.75 -8.19 -15.20
C LEU A 132 8.27 -8.30 -15.34
N GLY A 133 8.94 -9.11 -14.50
CA GLY A 133 10.37 -9.38 -14.56
C GLY A 133 11.22 -8.55 -13.57
N PHE A 134 10.59 -7.88 -12.62
CA PHE A 134 11.30 -7.32 -11.47
C PHE A 134 11.73 -8.44 -10.50
N PRO A 135 12.72 -8.20 -9.62
CA PRO A 135 13.04 -9.13 -8.55
C PRO A 135 11.79 -9.47 -7.71
N PRO A 136 11.62 -10.73 -7.26
CA PRO A 136 10.41 -11.16 -6.54
C PRO A 136 10.12 -10.36 -5.26
N GLN A 137 11.15 -9.77 -4.65
CA GLN A 137 11.03 -8.96 -3.43
C GLN A 137 11.50 -7.52 -3.67
N VAL A 138 11.19 -6.97 -4.85
CA VAL A 138 11.49 -5.57 -5.13
C VAL A 138 10.84 -4.68 -4.06
N GLY A 139 11.62 -3.80 -3.43
CA GLY A 139 11.08 -2.88 -2.42
C GLY A 139 10.29 -1.74 -3.04
N TYR A 140 9.32 -1.19 -2.29
CA TYR A 140 8.44 -0.12 -2.75
C TYR A 140 9.19 1.07 -3.33
N ALA A 141 10.13 1.65 -2.59
CA ALA A 141 10.91 2.80 -3.06
C ALA A 141 11.73 2.50 -4.32
N GLU A 142 12.24 1.26 -4.48
CA GLU A 142 12.93 0.85 -5.70
C GLU A 142 11.97 0.74 -6.88
N LEU A 143 10.78 0.18 -6.65
CA LEU A 143 9.74 0.06 -7.67
C LEU A 143 9.26 1.44 -8.14
N VAL A 144 8.99 2.36 -7.20
CA VAL A 144 8.63 3.76 -7.49
C VAL A 144 9.73 4.45 -8.28
N ALA A 145 11.00 4.32 -7.87
CA ALA A 145 12.12 4.94 -8.58
C ALA A 145 12.27 4.42 -10.02
N ARG A 146 12.10 3.11 -10.23
CA ARG A 146 12.25 2.50 -11.56
C ARG A 146 11.07 2.75 -12.49
N GLN A 147 9.85 2.76 -11.95
CA GLN A 147 8.63 2.91 -12.74
C GLN A 147 8.22 4.37 -12.93
N LEU A 148 8.33 5.18 -11.88
CA LEU A 148 7.81 6.55 -11.86
C LEU A 148 8.91 7.61 -11.87
N GLY A 149 10.18 7.24 -11.63
CA GLY A 149 11.30 8.17 -11.57
C GLY A 149 11.33 9.03 -10.28
N HIS A 150 10.55 8.67 -9.27
CA HIS A 150 10.50 9.37 -7.98
C HIS A 150 11.39 8.69 -6.95
N SER A 151 12.00 9.49 -6.06
CA SER A 151 12.78 9.00 -4.92
C SER A 151 11.95 9.13 -3.65
N ILE A 152 11.87 8.05 -2.87
CA ILE A 152 11.18 8.02 -1.57
C ILE A 152 12.23 7.91 -0.46
N ASP A 153 12.04 8.71 0.61
CA ASP A 153 12.86 8.60 1.81
C ASP A 153 12.51 7.34 2.60
N LYS A 154 13.53 6.60 3.08
CA LYS A 154 13.38 5.39 3.89
C LYS A 154 13.72 5.60 5.36
N GLY A 155 13.86 6.84 5.78
CA GLY A 155 14.42 7.20 7.09
C GLY A 155 13.60 6.74 8.29
N GLN A 156 12.31 6.41 8.14
CA GLN A 156 11.40 6.07 9.24
C GLN A 156 11.03 4.58 9.32
N THR A 157 11.53 3.72 8.45
CA THR A 157 11.19 2.28 8.39
C THR A 157 11.37 1.51 9.72
N ARG A 158 12.25 1.98 10.61
CA ARG A 158 12.57 1.32 11.89
C ARG A 158 12.33 2.23 13.10
N THR A 159 11.37 3.13 13.00
CA THR A 159 10.99 4.01 14.12
C THR A 159 9.98 3.32 15.04
N ASP A 160 9.85 3.82 16.27
CA ASP A 160 8.82 3.34 17.20
C ASP A 160 7.46 3.98 16.86
N TRP A 161 6.65 3.24 16.11
CA TRP A 161 5.33 3.67 15.66
C TRP A 161 4.27 3.69 16.78
N SER A 162 4.56 3.13 17.95
CA SER A 162 3.66 3.19 19.11
C SER A 162 3.70 4.51 19.85
N ARG A 163 4.73 5.34 19.61
CA ARG A 163 4.89 6.63 20.28
C ARG A 163 3.91 7.68 19.75
N ARG A 164 3.45 8.54 20.66
CA ARG A 164 2.62 9.70 20.33
C ARG A 164 3.16 10.97 21.01
N PRO A 165 3.01 12.15 20.37
CA PRO A 165 2.49 12.35 19.01
C PRO A 165 3.45 11.82 17.94
N LEU A 166 2.94 11.49 16.74
CA LEU A 166 3.78 11.20 15.57
C LEU A 166 4.59 12.45 15.19
N THR A 167 5.84 12.25 14.82
CA THR A 167 6.68 13.33 14.31
C THR A 167 6.27 13.73 12.89
N PRO A 168 6.54 14.97 12.44
CA PRO A 168 6.31 15.37 11.06
C PRO A 168 6.99 14.45 10.03
N ALA A 169 8.17 13.91 10.35
CA ALA A 169 8.89 12.97 9.50
C ALA A 169 8.15 11.62 9.38
N GLN A 170 7.56 11.11 10.47
CA GLN A 170 6.73 9.91 10.43
C GLN A 170 5.45 10.12 9.61
N VAL A 171 4.79 11.26 9.77
CA VAL A 171 3.59 11.61 8.99
C VAL A 171 3.92 11.69 7.50
N ALA A 172 5.02 12.35 7.13
CA ALA A 172 5.45 12.45 5.73
C ALA A 172 5.80 11.07 5.15
N TYR A 173 6.55 10.25 5.88
CA TYR A 173 6.91 8.90 5.48
C TYR A 173 5.67 8.03 5.24
N ALA A 174 4.74 7.98 6.20
CA ALA A 174 3.52 7.21 6.10
C ALA A 174 2.61 7.65 4.93
N ALA A 175 2.61 8.95 4.62
CA ALA A 175 1.90 9.45 3.44
C ALA A 175 2.54 8.98 2.14
N ASP A 176 3.88 8.94 2.08
CA ASP A 176 4.62 8.52 0.89
C ASP A 176 4.44 7.02 0.60
N ASP A 177 4.20 6.17 1.61
CA ASP A 177 3.98 4.74 1.44
C ASP A 177 2.69 4.42 0.66
N VAL A 178 1.70 5.32 0.65
CA VAL A 178 0.47 5.15 -0.14
C VAL A 178 0.39 6.06 -1.37
N ARG A 179 1.19 7.12 -1.42
CA ARG A 179 1.12 8.19 -2.43
C ARG A 179 1.19 7.68 -3.87
N HIS A 180 2.07 6.73 -4.13
CA HIS A 180 2.35 6.28 -5.49
C HIS A 180 1.69 4.93 -5.84
N LEU A 181 1.00 4.28 -4.90
CA LEU A 181 0.44 2.95 -5.10
C LEU A 181 -0.59 2.90 -6.23
N LEU A 182 -1.48 3.90 -6.33
CA LEU A 182 -2.50 3.92 -7.39
C LEU A 182 -1.91 4.14 -8.77
N THR A 183 -0.87 4.99 -8.87
CA THR A 183 -0.15 5.20 -10.14
C THR A 183 0.62 3.95 -10.54
N LEU A 184 1.33 3.32 -9.59
CA LEU A 184 1.99 2.02 -9.82
C LEU A 184 0.98 0.95 -10.27
N HIS A 185 -0.18 0.87 -9.60
CA HIS A 185 -1.23 -0.06 -9.98
C HIS A 185 -1.65 0.15 -11.44
N ALA A 186 -1.93 1.39 -11.86
CA ALA A 186 -2.36 1.68 -13.23
C ALA A 186 -1.30 1.24 -14.25
N ASP A 187 -0.04 1.58 -14.03
CA ASP A 187 1.08 1.23 -14.93
C ASP A 187 1.33 -0.28 -14.98
N LEU A 188 1.39 -0.94 -13.83
CA LEU A 188 1.63 -2.38 -13.74
C LEU A 188 0.46 -3.15 -14.35
N GLN A 189 -0.78 -2.77 -14.06
CA GLN A 189 -1.97 -3.41 -14.61
C GLN A 189 -2.01 -3.30 -16.13
N ALA A 190 -1.71 -2.14 -16.70
CA ALA A 190 -1.64 -1.96 -18.14
C ALA A 190 -0.56 -2.86 -18.78
N ALA A 191 0.63 -2.95 -18.16
CA ALA A 191 1.71 -3.80 -18.63
C ALA A 191 1.37 -5.30 -18.52
N LEU A 192 0.69 -5.72 -17.45
CA LEU A 192 0.22 -7.10 -17.25
C LEU A 192 -0.82 -7.50 -18.27
N VAL A 193 -1.79 -6.64 -18.57
CA VAL A 193 -2.81 -6.85 -19.60
C VAL A 193 -2.13 -7.00 -20.97
N ALA A 194 -1.20 -6.11 -21.33
CA ALA A 194 -0.46 -6.18 -22.58
C ALA A 194 0.35 -7.48 -22.75
N LYS A 195 0.76 -8.12 -21.64
CA LYS A 195 1.50 -9.39 -21.62
C LYS A 195 0.60 -10.62 -21.40
N GLY A 196 -0.72 -10.45 -21.22
CA GLY A 196 -1.64 -11.55 -20.93
C GLY A 196 -1.44 -12.19 -19.55
N ARG A 197 -0.89 -11.43 -18.56
CA ARG A 197 -0.51 -11.95 -17.23
C ARG A 197 -1.39 -11.44 -16.09
N ALA A 198 -2.39 -10.62 -16.36
CA ALA A 198 -3.26 -10.03 -15.34
C ALA A 198 -3.99 -11.09 -14.50
N GLY A 199 -4.39 -12.23 -15.12
CA GLY A 199 -5.03 -13.35 -14.41
C GLY A 199 -4.13 -13.98 -13.34
N TRP A 200 -2.84 -14.09 -13.59
CA TRP A 200 -1.89 -14.68 -12.62
C TRP A 200 -1.78 -13.83 -11.35
N VAL A 201 -1.76 -12.49 -11.48
CA VAL A 201 -1.75 -11.59 -10.33
C VAL A 201 -3.05 -11.70 -9.55
N ALA A 202 -4.19 -11.84 -10.22
CA ALA A 202 -5.48 -12.00 -9.57
C ALA A 202 -5.57 -13.33 -8.77
N GLU A 203 -5.00 -14.42 -9.30
CA GLU A 203 -4.94 -15.71 -8.61
C GLU A 203 -4.08 -15.64 -7.35
N GLU A 204 -2.87 -15.03 -7.42
CA GLU A 204 -2.01 -14.82 -6.25
C GLU A 204 -2.65 -13.91 -5.20
N ALA A 205 -3.28 -12.81 -5.63
CA ALA A 205 -3.98 -11.91 -4.73
C ALA A 205 -5.14 -12.61 -4.00
N ALA A 206 -5.90 -13.45 -4.70
CA ALA A 206 -6.98 -14.23 -4.10
C ALA A 206 -6.46 -15.23 -3.04
N ALA A 207 -5.27 -15.79 -3.23
CA ALA A 207 -4.64 -16.65 -2.22
C ALA A 207 -4.36 -15.87 -0.92
N TYR A 208 -3.90 -14.62 -1.00
CA TYR A 208 -3.67 -13.77 0.17
C TYR A 208 -4.95 -13.39 0.93
N GLU A 209 -6.11 -13.45 0.31
CA GLU A 209 -7.39 -13.20 0.97
C GLU A 209 -7.84 -14.36 1.89
N ASN A 210 -7.13 -15.50 1.88
CA ASN A 210 -7.45 -16.63 2.75
C ASN A 210 -6.96 -16.37 4.19
N PRO A 211 -7.84 -16.20 5.19
CA PRO A 211 -7.44 -15.93 6.57
C PRO A 211 -6.65 -17.06 7.22
N ALA A 212 -6.69 -18.29 6.68
CA ALA A 212 -5.90 -19.40 7.19
C ALA A 212 -4.38 -19.19 7.06
N LEU A 213 -3.94 -18.34 6.11
CA LEU A 213 -2.52 -18.00 5.94
C LEU A 213 -1.94 -17.19 7.11
N TYR A 214 -2.79 -16.55 7.92
CA TYR A 214 -2.42 -15.63 8.99
C TYR A 214 -2.71 -16.19 10.38
N ARG A 215 -3.30 -17.39 10.45
CA ARG A 215 -3.53 -18.07 11.72
C ARG A 215 -2.27 -18.82 12.12
N THR A 216 -1.53 -18.28 13.08
CA THR A 216 -0.49 -19.03 13.77
C THR A 216 -1.17 -19.96 14.78
N ASP A 217 -0.95 -21.27 14.66
CA ASP A 217 -1.34 -22.21 15.69
C ASP A 217 -0.47 -21.94 16.93
N PRO A 218 -1.05 -21.57 18.09
CA PRO A 218 -0.27 -21.32 19.30
C PRO A 218 0.43 -22.56 19.86
N ALA A 219 0.27 -23.75 19.23
CA ALA A 219 0.87 -25.01 19.64
C ALA A 219 2.20 -25.35 18.91
N HIS A 220 2.72 -24.45 18.05
CA HIS A 220 4.01 -24.64 17.36
C HIS A 220 4.98 -23.52 17.61
#